data_09b6423e68690a42e177faf13c384021
#
_entry.id   09b6423e68690a42e177faf13c384021
#
_cell.length_a   1.000
_cell.length_b   1.000
_cell.length_c   1.000
_cell.angle_alpha   90.00
_cell.angle_beta   90.00
_cell.angle_gamma   90.00
#
_symmetry.space_group_name_H-M   'P 1'
#
loop_
_entity.id
_entity.type
_entity.pdbx_description
1 polymer ?
#
loop_
_entity_poly.entity_id
_entity_poly.type
_entity_poly.pdbx_seq_one_letter_code
_entity_poly.pdbx_strand_id
1 'polypeptide(L)'
;MTPQGLAVTEDYLLVSAYCHSGTHNSVIYVIDKKTHEFIKELVLRNKSHVGGLAYDPIHHNIWISGMSRGIPQVNAITLEQLEEYSFQEEYQPIVYSQSYDLYAITRTSFITYHDNALYVGYFTQNTASVLEEYDIAEDGTLITQVTSDTPDFVDSLTPIALPSDMRVITEQAQGVAFYKDKILFSHSYGIFPSTLQVFKNNSFQKLLEKDTAESSIRLPEKLEQIYVDGDDLYVLFESAAYSYRASSLVKMDRILKLDLKTFLP
;
A
#
# COMPACT_ATOMS: atom_id res chain seq x y z
N MET A 1 15.52 -1.80 -9.23
CA MET A 1 14.15 -1.68 -8.69
C MET A 1 14.21 -0.97 -7.35
N THR A 2 13.19 -0.20 -7.03
CA THR A 2 13.04 0.56 -5.78
C THR A 2 11.83 0.02 -5.04
N PRO A 3 11.98 -0.54 -3.83
CA PRO A 3 10.88 -1.09 -3.05
C PRO A 3 9.98 0.04 -2.53
N GLN A 4 8.67 -0.22 -2.45
CA GLN A 4 7.66 0.77 -2.07
C GLN A 4 6.57 0.21 -1.18
N GLY A 5 5.83 -0.79 -1.64
CA GLY A 5 4.72 -1.38 -0.93
C GLY A 5 5.10 -2.65 -0.19
N LEU A 6 4.39 -2.94 0.89
CA LEU A 6 4.58 -4.12 1.73
C LEU A 6 3.24 -4.69 2.16
N ALA A 7 3.03 -5.98 1.95
CA ALA A 7 1.94 -6.74 2.56
C ALA A 7 2.46 -8.06 3.13
N VAL A 8 1.74 -8.59 4.11
CA VAL A 8 2.07 -9.86 4.76
C VAL A 8 0.84 -10.76 4.69
N THR A 9 1.01 -11.96 4.15
CA THR A 9 0.00 -13.02 4.17
C THR A 9 0.34 -14.04 5.27
N GLU A 10 -0.35 -15.16 5.29
CA GLU A 10 -0.02 -16.26 6.19
C GLU A 10 1.39 -16.81 5.93
N ASP A 11 1.75 -16.98 4.65
CA ASP A 11 2.99 -17.66 4.24
C ASP A 11 4.01 -16.74 3.55
N TYR A 12 3.63 -15.52 3.11
CA TYR A 12 4.48 -14.66 2.31
C TYR A 12 4.68 -13.26 2.87
N LEU A 13 5.86 -12.69 2.63
CA LEU A 13 6.12 -11.27 2.63
C LEU A 13 6.12 -10.80 1.17
N LEU A 14 5.29 -9.82 0.86
CA LEU A 14 5.13 -9.26 -0.49
C LEU A 14 5.71 -7.85 -0.52
N VAL A 15 6.63 -7.59 -1.46
CA VAL A 15 7.25 -6.27 -1.62
C VAL A 15 7.06 -5.80 -3.03
N SER A 16 6.28 -4.74 -3.24
CA SER A 16 6.21 -4.10 -4.55
C SER A 16 7.43 -3.23 -4.81
N ALA A 17 7.84 -3.16 -6.07
CA ALA A 17 8.96 -2.34 -6.49
C ALA A 17 8.75 -1.81 -7.91
N TYR A 18 9.17 -0.56 -8.15
CA TYR A 18 9.14 0.05 -9.45
C TYR A 18 10.54 0.27 -10.04
N CYS A 19 10.61 0.42 -11.35
CA CYS A 19 11.83 0.78 -12.04
C CYS A 19 12.00 2.30 -12.04
N HIS A 20 12.95 2.82 -11.26
CA HIS A 20 13.19 4.26 -11.14
C HIS A 20 13.50 4.95 -12.47
N SER A 21 14.14 4.25 -13.42
CA SER A 21 14.38 4.76 -14.78
C SER A 21 13.15 4.69 -15.70
N GLY A 22 12.07 4.07 -15.26
CA GLY A 22 10.84 3.89 -16.05
C GLY A 22 10.99 2.96 -17.26
N THR A 23 12.06 2.16 -17.33
CA THR A 23 12.34 1.26 -18.47
C THR A 23 11.63 -0.09 -18.36
N HIS A 24 11.43 -0.61 -17.14
CA HIS A 24 10.84 -1.91 -16.89
C HIS A 24 9.49 -1.79 -16.19
N ASN A 25 8.66 -2.79 -16.33
CA ASN A 25 7.43 -2.92 -15.56
C ASN A 25 7.73 -3.04 -14.07
N SER A 26 6.79 -2.61 -13.24
CA SER A 26 6.83 -2.81 -11.79
C SER A 26 6.61 -4.27 -11.45
N VAL A 27 7.09 -4.69 -10.29
CA VAL A 27 7.04 -6.08 -9.85
C VAL A 27 6.56 -6.19 -8.41
N ILE A 28 6.13 -7.38 -8.02
CA ILE A 28 5.97 -7.79 -6.63
C ILE A 28 6.92 -8.94 -6.38
N TYR A 29 7.83 -8.79 -5.42
CA TYR A 29 8.68 -9.86 -4.92
C TYR A 29 7.92 -10.67 -3.89
N VAL A 30 7.94 -11.99 -4.04
CA VAL A 30 7.36 -12.96 -3.11
C VAL A 30 8.49 -13.60 -2.32
N ILE A 31 8.43 -13.48 -1.01
CA ILE A 31 9.44 -13.96 -0.07
C ILE A 31 8.74 -14.89 0.92
N ASP A 32 9.32 -16.05 1.19
CA ASP A 32 8.80 -16.95 2.23
C ASP A 32 8.88 -16.29 3.61
N LYS A 33 7.76 -16.26 4.33
CA LYS A 33 7.65 -15.55 5.62
C LYS A 33 8.45 -16.21 6.73
N LYS A 34 8.71 -17.53 6.65
CA LYS A 34 9.42 -18.32 7.68
C LYS A 34 10.91 -18.38 7.43
N THR A 35 11.29 -18.66 6.18
CA THR A 35 12.72 -18.84 5.81
C THR A 35 13.36 -17.53 5.38
N HIS A 36 12.56 -16.53 5.00
CA HIS A 36 12.97 -15.27 4.40
C HIS A 36 13.68 -15.43 3.04
N GLU A 37 13.47 -16.55 2.38
CA GLU A 37 14.02 -16.82 1.06
C GLU A 37 13.14 -16.22 -0.04
N PHE A 38 13.78 -15.68 -1.06
CA PHE A 38 13.10 -15.23 -2.27
C PHE A 38 12.51 -16.43 -3.02
N ILE A 39 11.22 -16.36 -3.36
CA ILE A 39 10.53 -17.42 -4.09
C ILE A 39 10.44 -17.06 -5.58
N LYS A 40 9.83 -15.92 -5.91
CA LYS A 40 9.62 -15.45 -7.29
C LYS A 40 9.27 -13.97 -7.35
N GLU A 41 9.23 -13.42 -8.56
CA GLU A 41 8.63 -12.11 -8.83
C GLU A 41 7.38 -12.24 -9.70
N LEU A 42 6.39 -11.39 -9.42
CA LEU A 42 5.25 -11.16 -10.30
C LEU A 42 5.50 -9.88 -11.10
N VAL A 43 5.45 -9.97 -12.42
CA VAL A 43 5.58 -8.82 -13.31
C VAL A 43 4.21 -8.17 -13.48
N LEU A 44 4.09 -6.88 -13.15
CA LEU A 44 2.85 -6.13 -13.26
C LEU A 44 2.66 -5.57 -14.68
N ARG A 45 1.41 -5.20 -15.04
CA ARG A 45 1.06 -4.76 -16.39
C ARG A 45 1.64 -3.41 -16.80
N ASN A 46 2.06 -2.60 -15.85
CA ASN A 46 2.49 -1.23 -16.10
C ASN A 46 3.74 -0.86 -15.29
N LYS A 47 4.15 0.41 -15.42
CA LYS A 47 5.31 0.99 -14.75
C LYS A 47 4.89 1.92 -13.60
N SER A 48 3.72 1.70 -13.03
CA SER A 48 3.20 2.49 -11.91
C SER A 48 4.17 2.46 -10.73
N HIS A 49 4.12 3.48 -9.88
CA HIS A 49 4.96 3.56 -8.69
C HIS A 49 4.69 2.43 -7.68
N VAL A 50 3.47 1.86 -7.70
CA VAL A 50 3.02 0.74 -6.83
C VAL A 50 3.38 0.93 -5.36
N GLY A 51 3.10 2.15 -4.86
CA GLY A 51 3.49 2.61 -3.54
C GLY A 51 2.84 1.86 -2.38
N GLY A 52 1.77 1.07 -2.64
CA GLY A 52 1.08 0.33 -1.60
C GLY A 52 0.64 -1.06 -2.02
N LEU A 53 0.75 -2.00 -1.06
CA LEU A 53 0.17 -3.33 -1.09
C LEU A 53 -0.71 -3.53 0.15
N ALA A 54 -1.81 -4.28 0.00
CA ALA A 54 -2.62 -4.72 1.13
C ALA A 54 -3.12 -6.15 0.88
N TYR A 55 -3.22 -6.94 1.94
CA TYR A 55 -3.79 -8.28 1.88
C TYR A 55 -5.12 -8.31 2.62
N ASP A 56 -6.16 -8.76 1.93
CA ASP A 56 -7.48 -9.05 2.47
C ASP A 56 -7.56 -10.55 2.82
N PRO A 57 -7.48 -10.91 4.09
CA PRO A 57 -7.47 -12.32 4.51
C PRO A 57 -8.85 -12.99 4.42
N ILE A 58 -9.94 -12.22 4.25
CA ILE A 58 -11.30 -12.78 4.14
C ILE A 58 -11.53 -13.30 2.72
N HIS A 59 -11.16 -12.52 1.70
CA HIS A 59 -11.41 -12.87 0.30
C HIS A 59 -10.13 -13.32 -0.42
N HIS A 60 -8.99 -13.38 0.29
CA HIS A 60 -7.68 -13.74 -0.25
C HIS A 60 -7.26 -12.87 -1.44
N ASN A 61 -7.63 -11.58 -1.41
CA ASN A 61 -7.22 -10.60 -2.40
C ASN A 61 -5.94 -9.86 -1.96
N ILE A 62 -5.02 -9.70 -2.91
CA ILE A 62 -3.84 -8.85 -2.76
C ILE A 62 -4.12 -7.57 -3.55
N TRP A 63 -4.37 -6.49 -2.85
CA TRP A 63 -4.64 -5.17 -3.40
C TRP A 63 -3.33 -4.45 -3.71
N ILE A 64 -3.31 -3.76 -4.85
CA ILE A 64 -2.12 -3.13 -5.43
C ILE A 64 -2.49 -1.71 -5.84
N SER A 65 -1.81 -0.71 -5.29
CA SER A 65 -1.95 0.67 -5.74
C SER A 65 -1.41 0.84 -7.16
N GLY A 66 -2.03 1.71 -7.93
CA GLY A 66 -1.63 1.91 -9.32
C GLY A 66 -2.17 3.19 -9.92
N MET A 67 -1.90 3.35 -11.20
CA MET A 67 -2.40 4.44 -12.03
C MET A 67 -2.54 3.95 -13.46
N SER A 68 -3.62 4.29 -14.12
CA SER A 68 -3.82 4.02 -15.54
C SER A 68 -4.33 5.28 -16.23
N ARG A 69 -3.72 5.65 -17.35
CA ARG A 69 -4.08 6.83 -18.15
C ARG A 69 -4.20 8.14 -17.33
N GLY A 70 -3.40 8.27 -16.27
CA GLY A 70 -3.44 9.42 -15.36
C GLY A 70 -4.54 9.36 -14.30
N ILE A 71 -5.33 8.29 -14.24
CA ILE A 71 -6.37 8.06 -13.24
C ILE A 71 -5.79 7.14 -12.15
N PRO A 72 -5.91 7.52 -10.87
CA PRO A 72 -5.57 6.66 -9.75
C PRO A 72 -6.40 5.38 -9.77
N GLN A 73 -5.74 4.25 -9.51
CA GLN A 73 -6.39 2.94 -9.48
C GLN A 73 -5.97 2.12 -8.27
N VAL A 74 -6.85 1.22 -7.87
CA VAL A 74 -6.48 0.03 -7.11
C VAL A 74 -6.83 -1.20 -7.93
N ASN A 75 -5.93 -2.18 -7.89
CA ASN A 75 -6.08 -3.43 -8.61
C ASN A 75 -5.96 -4.58 -7.61
N ALA A 76 -6.52 -5.73 -7.92
CA ALA A 76 -6.34 -6.92 -7.11
C ALA A 76 -5.91 -8.12 -7.95
N ILE A 77 -5.17 -9.01 -7.33
CA ILE A 77 -4.97 -10.39 -7.73
C ILE A 77 -5.40 -11.29 -6.57
N THR A 78 -5.83 -12.49 -6.86
CA THR A 78 -6.09 -13.46 -5.80
C THR A 78 -4.78 -14.11 -5.31
N LEU A 79 -4.80 -14.65 -4.10
CA LEU A 79 -3.65 -15.43 -3.57
C LEU A 79 -3.36 -16.64 -4.47
N GLU A 80 -4.39 -17.30 -5.00
CA GLU A 80 -4.26 -18.39 -5.97
C GLU A 80 -3.53 -17.93 -7.25
N GLN A 81 -3.91 -16.79 -7.83
CA GLN A 81 -3.20 -16.21 -8.97
C GLN A 81 -1.72 -15.92 -8.66
N LEU A 82 -1.44 -15.42 -7.45
CA LEU A 82 -0.05 -15.22 -7.01
C LEU A 82 0.70 -16.55 -6.98
N GLU A 83 0.11 -17.60 -6.42
CA GLU A 83 0.75 -18.91 -6.28
C GLU A 83 1.00 -19.60 -7.61
N GLU A 84 0.04 -19.54 -8.53
CA GLU A 84 0.13 -20.18 -9.84
C GLU A 84 1.01 -19.43 -10.84
N TYR A 85 1.14 -18.09 -10.70
CA TYR A 85 1.85 -17.27 -11.67
C TYR A 85 3.34 -17.65 -11.80
N SER A 86 3.78 -17.83 -13.05
CA SER A 86 5.18 -18.04 -13.41
C SER A 86 5.53 -17.21 -14.67
N PHE A 87 6.31 -16.15 -14.50
CA PHE A 87 6.76 -15.33 -15.64
C PHE A 87 7.58 -16.14 -16.65
N GLN A 88 8.34 -17.14 -16.19
CA GLN A 88 9.16 -17.98 -17.07
C GLN A 88 8.33 -18.89 -17.97
N GLU A 89 7.11 -19.23 -17.56
CA GLU A 89 6.20 -20.07 -18.33
C GLU A 89 5.26 -19.23 -19.19
N GLU A 90 4.73 -18.12 -18.63
CA GLU A 90 3.72 -17.30 -19.30
C GLU A 90 4.33 -16.26 -20.24
N TYR A 91 5.50 -15.71 -19.92
CA TYR A 91 6.13 -14.56 -20.61
C TYR A 91 5.23 -13.33 -20.71
N GLN A 92 4.24 -13.23 -19.84
CA GLN A 92 3.25 -12.16 -19.78
C GLN A 92 3.14 -11.58 -18.37
N PRO A 93 2.84 -10.28 -18.23
CA PRO A 93 2.50 -9.70 -16.93
C PRO A 93 1.24 -10.36 -16.35
N ILE A 94 1.18 -10.45 -15.02
CA ILE A 94 0.02 -11.00 -14.33
C ILE A 94 -1.25 -10.21 -14.66
N VAL A 95 -2.36 -10.93 -14.82
CA VAL A 95 -3.68 -10.34 -15.09
C VAL A 95 -4.35 -10.03 -13.76
N TYR A 96 -4.82 -8.79 -13.59
CA TYR A 96 -5.60 -8.43 -12.41
C TYR A 96 -6.99 -9.08 -12.44
N SER A 97 -7.41 -9.66 -11.33
CA SER A 97 -8.78 -10.17 -11.15
C SER A 97 -9.79 -9.02 -11.04
N GLN A 98 -9.35 -7.89 -10.46
CA GLN A 98 -10.18 -6.70 -10.27
C GLN A 98 -9.35 -5.44 -10.52
N SER A 99 -10.03 -4.39 -11.02
CA SER A 99 -9.44 -3.06 -11.19
C SER A 99 -10.51 -2.00 -10.99
N TYR A 100 -10.20 -0.94 -10.25
CA TYR A 100 -11.12 0.15 -9.96
C TYR A 100 -10.44 1.51 -10.16
N ASP A 101 -11.13 2.43 -10.83
CA ASP A 101 -10.73 3.83 -10.91
C ASP A 101 -11.19 4.57 -9.65
N LEU A 102 -10.32 5.45 -9.12
CA LEU A 102 -10.58 6.26 -7.93
C LEU A 102 -10.59 7.73 -8.31
N TYR A 103 -11.77 8.34 -8.39
CA TYR A 103 -11.88 9.75 -8.81
C TYR A 103 -11.90 10.75 -7.65
N ALA A 104 -12.10 10.27 -6.42
CA ALA A 104 -12.11 11.14 -5.24
C ALA A 104 -10.69 11.49 -4.77
N ILE A 105 -9.70 10.67 -5.10
CA ILE A 105 -8.29 10.83 -4.72
C ILE A 105 -7.43 11.20 -5.95
N THR A 106 -6.35 11.96 -5.74
CA THR A 106 -5.48 12.38 -6.85
C THR A 106 -4.37 11.40 -7.19
N ARG A 107 -4.02 10.51 -6.27
CA ARG A 107 -2.99 9.46 -6.38
C ARG A 107 -3.29 8.32 -5.42
N THR A 108 -2.71 7.17 -5.67
CA THR A 108 -2.68 6.02 -4.76
C THR A 108 -1.25 5.76 -4.35
N SER A 109 -0.75 6.46 -3.30
CA SER A 109 0.64 6.32 -2.88
C SER A 109 0.84 5.18 -1.88
N PHE A 110 -0.15 4.90 -1.05
CA PHE A 110 -0.14 3.80 -0.09
C PHE A 110 -1.56 3.29 0.14
N ILE A 111 -1.66 2.02 0.49
CA ILE A 111 -2.93 1.35 0.81
C ILE A 111 -2.73 0.41 2.00
N THR A 112 -3.80 0.13 2.73
CA THR A 112 -3.84 -0.94 3.74
C THR A 112 -5.24 -1.52 3.84
N TYR A 113 -5.33 -2.77 4.25
CA TYR A 113 -6.59 -3.43 4.58
C TYR A 113 -6.82 -3.35 6.10
N HIS A 114 -8.03 -3.04 6.51
CA HIS A 114 -8.45 -3.10 7.89
C HIS A 114 -9.96 -3.22 7.98
N ASP A 115 -10.46 -4.14 8.80
CA ASP A 115 -11.87 -4.30 9.15
C ASP A 115 -12.83 -4.32 7.95
N ASN A 116 -12.50 -5.18 6.97
CA ASN A 116 -13.24 -5.36 5.71
C ASN A 116 -13.35 -4.10 4.83
N ALA A 117 -12.37 -3.22 4.93
CA ALA A 117 -12.24 -2.05 4.09
C ALA A 117 -10.81 -1.86 3.59
N LEU A 118 -10.68 -1.23 2.42
CA LEU A 118 -9.42 -0.80 1.86
C LEU A 118 -9.22 0.70 2.13
N TYR A 119 -8.16 1.04 2.83
CA TYR A 119 -7.78 2.42 3.10
C TYR A 119 -6.73 2.88 2.08
N VAL A 120 -6.99 3.98 1.41
CA VAL A 120 -6.16 4.51 0.33
C VAL A 120 -5.74 5.94 0.65
N GLY A 121 -4.44 6.21 0.63
CA GLY A 121 -3.91 7.55 0.83
C GLY A 121 -2.87 7.95 -0.21
N TYR A 122 -2.48 9.22 -0.21
CA TYR A 122 -1.46 9.69 -1.12
C TYR A 122 -0.46 10.64 -0.44
N PHE A 123 0.76 10.59 -0.96
CA PHE A 123 1.86 11.42 -0.52
C PHE A 123 1.70 12.85 -1.05
N THR A 124 1.92 13.81 -0.15
CA THR A 124 2.13 15.23 -0.47
C THR A 124 3.40 15.71 0.23
N GLN A 125 4.07 16.68 -0.35
CA GLN A 125 5.30 17.18 0.23
C GLN A 125 5.06 18.22 1.33
N ASN A 126 4.14 19.16 1.11
CA ASN A 126 4.01 20.37 1.94
C ASN A 126 2.54 20.75 2.23
N THR A 127 1.61 19.88 1.97
CA THR A 127 0.17 20.14 2.19
C THR A 127 -0.49 18.93 2.84
N ALA A 128 -1.58 19.13 3.54
CA ALA A 128 -2.41 18.04 3.99
C ALA A 128 -2.87 17.16 2.82
N SER A 129 -3.10 15.90 3.10
CA SER A 129 -3.55 14.87 2.19
C SER A 129 -4.81 14.21 2.74
N VAL A 130 -5.31 13.17 2.10
CA VAL A 130 -6.46 12.41 2.58
C VAL A 130 -6.14 10.93 2.68
N LEU A 131 -6.82 10.28 3.59
CA LEU A 131 -6.98 8.84 3.69
C LEU A 131 -8.45 8.54 3.43
N GLU A 132 -8.73 7.84 2.35
CA GLU A 132 -10.08 7.40 1.97
C GLU A 132 -10.30 5.95 2.36
N GLU A 133 -11.52 5.63 2.77
CA GLU A 133 -11.97 4.29 3.14
C GLU A 133 -12.92 3.77 2.07
N TYR A 134 -12.69 2.57 1.59
CA TYR A 134 -13.50 1.89 0.57
C TYR A 134 -13.98 0.56 1.11
N ASP A 135 -15.28 0.42 1.31
CA ASP A 135 -15.88 -0.82 1.82
C ASP A 135 -15.74 -1.95 0.80
N ILE A 136 -15.44 -3.15 1.31
CA ILE A 136 -15.37 -4.38 0.53
C ILE A 136 -16.70 -5.13 0.73
N ALA A 137 -17.36 -5.49 -0.37
CA ALA A 137 -18.58 -6.26 -0.37
C ALA A 137 -18.35 -7.73 0.00
N GLU A 138 -19.42 -8.47 0.27
CA GLU A 138 -19.36 -9.89 0.66
C GLU A 138 -18.67 -10.79 -0.37
N ASP A 139 -18.62 -10.38 -1.64
CA ASP A 139 -17.95 -11.10 -2.71
C ASP A 139 -16.48 -10.67 -2.91
N GLY A 140 -15.95 -9.80 -2.07
CA GLY A 140 -14.58 -9.30 -2.14
C GLY A 140 -14.36 -8.19 -3.17
N THR A 141 -15.42 -7.61 -3.74
CA THR A 141 -15.35 -6.45 -4.64
C THR A 141 -15.46 -5.14 -3.87
N LEU A 142 -14.95 -4.02 -4.44
CA LEU A 142 -15.20 -2.69 -3.88
C LEU A 142 -16.61 -2.21 -4.25
N ILE A 143 -17.24 -1.44 -3.36
CA ILE A 143 -18.50 -0.78 -3.65
C ILE A 143 -18.29 0.26 -4.77
N THR A 144 -19.08 0.14 -5.83
CA THR A 144 -18.97 0.98 -7.03
C THR A 144 -20.18 1.85 -7.24
N GLN A 145 -20.02 2.91 -8.03
CA GLN A 145 -21.14 3.69 -8.53
C GLN A 145 -21.94 2.83 -9.51
N VAL A 146 -23.19 2.53 -9.14
CA VAL A 146 -24.14 1.91 -10.08
C VAL A 146 -24.62 2.99 -11.05
N THR A 147 -24.16 2.94 -12.28
CA THR A 147 -24.70 3.78 -13.36
C THR A 147 -25.84 3.05 -14.03
N SER A 148 -27.04 3.17 -13.47
CA SER A 148 -28.26 2.52 -13.99
C SER A 148 -28.73 3.04 -15.38
N ASP A 149 -28.16 4.14 -15.86
CA ASP A 149 -28.64 4.86 -17.05
C ASP A 149 -27.58 5.07 -18.14
N THR A 150 -26.48 4.32 -18.13
CA THR A 150 -25.50 4.42 -19.22
C THR A 150 -25.83 3.42 -20.32
N PRO A 151 -25.96 3.88 -21.60
CA PRO A 151 -26.18 2.96 -22.73
C PRO A 151 -25.00 1.99 -22.88
N ASP A 152 -25.21 0.89 -23.59
CA ASP A 152 -24.32 -0.25 -23.87
C ASP A 152 -22.84 0.05 -24.23
N PHE A 153 -22.43 1.30 -24.17
CA PHE A 153 -21.07 1.77 -24.45
C PHE A 153 -20.11 1.63 -23.25
N VAL A 154 -20.60 1.24 -22.07
CA VAL A 154 -19.86 1.27 -20.78
C VAL A 154 -19.24 -0.06 -20.41
N ASP A 155 -19.52 -1.14 -21.12
CA ASP A 155 -18.93 -2.47 -20.86
C ASP A 155 -17.39 -2.53 -20.99
N SER A 156 -16.75 -1.44 -21.41
CA SER A 156 -15.28 -1.36 -21.54
C SER A 156 -14.61 -0.41 -20.52
N LEU A 157 -15.35 0.20 -19.62
CA LEU A 157 -14.81 1.13 -18.63
C LEU A 157 -14.49 0.40 -17.31
N THR A 158 -13.36 0.75 -16.73
CA THR A 158 -12.99 0.31 -15.39
C THR A 158 -14.05 0.81 -14.39
N PRO A 159 -14.61 -0.05 -13.52
CA PRO A 159 -15.56 0.39 -12.49
C PRO A 159 -14.97 1.49 -11.60
N ILE A 160 -15.83 2.41 -11.16
CA ILE A 160 -15.45 3.50 -10.27
C ILE A 160 -15.80 3.10 -8.84
N ALA A 161 -14.81 2.96 -7.97
CA ALA A 161 -15.04 2.74 -6.55
C ALA A 161 -15.41 4.05 -5.86
N LEU A 162 -16.31 3.97 -4.88
CA LEU A 162 -16.76 5.09 -4.08
C LEU A 162 -16.24 4.97 -2.65
N PRO A 163 -15.59 6.01 -2.11
CA PRO A 163 -15.21 6.00 -0.70
C PRO A 163 -16.43 6.11 0.19
N SER A 164 -16.46 5.33 1.27
CA SER A 164 -17.49 5.38 2.32
C SER A 164 -17.15 6.42 3.39
N ASP A 165 -15.87 6.70 3.59
CA ASP A 165 -15.38 7.69 4.56
C ASP A 165 -14.07 8.33 4.09
N MET A 166 -13.72 9.47 4.70
CA MET A 166 -12.49 10.20 4.42
C MET A 166 -11.98 10.90 5.69
N ARG A 167 -10.65 10.87 5.86
CA ARG A 167 -9.94 11.64 6.89
C ARG A 167 -8.86 12.50 6.25
N VAL A 168 -8.68 13.71 6.75
CA VAL A 168 -7.54 14.57 6.40
C VAL A 168 -6.35 14.16 7.24
N ILE A 169 -5.22 13.95 6.59
CA ILE A 169 -3.95 13.52 7.21
C ILE A 169 -2.83 14.52 6.92
N THR A 170 -1.76 14.47 7.71
CA THR A 170 -0.59 15.34 7.52
C THR A 170 0.17 14.98 6.25
N GLU A 171 1.00 15.93 5.81
CA GLU A 171 1.91 15.74 4.67
C GLU A 171 2.95 14.63 4.93
N GLN A 172 3.59 14.17 3.86
CA GLN A 172 4.71 13.21 3.83
C GLN A 172 4.36 11.80 4.33
N ALA A 173 3.05 11.46 4.38
CA ALA A 173 2.63 10.10 4.70
C ALA A 173 3.00 9.14 3.55
N GLN A 174 3.64 8.01 3.92
CA GLN A 174 4.11 6.95 3.01
C GLN A 174 3.42 5.61 3.26
N GLY A 175 2.74 5.46 4.39
CA GLY A 175 2.01 4.25 4.72
C GLY A 175 1.11 4.45 5.93
N VAL A 176 0.14 3.57 6.05
CA VAL A 176 -0.80 3.50 7.16
C VAL A 176 -1.00 2.06 7.61
N ALA A 177 -1.18 1.84 8.90
CA ALA A 177 -1.54 0.55 9.46
C ALA A 177 -2.42 0.73 10.70
N PHE A 178 -3.18 -0.29 11.04
CA PHE A 178 -4.05 -0.29 12.20
C PHE A 178 -3.57 -1.33 13.22
N TYR A 179 -3.63 -0.97 14.49
CA TYR A 179 -3.30 -1.87 15.58
C TYR A 179 -4.20 -1.59 16.79
N LYS A 180 -5.08 -2.52 17.11
CA LYS A 180 -6.09 -2.35 18.17
C LYS A 180 -6.91 -1.05 17.95
N ASP A 181 -6.89 -0.15 18.93
CA ASP A 181 -7.55 1.17 18.87
C ASP A 181 -6.63 2.28 18.33
N LYS A 182 -5.56 1.93 17.61
CA LYS A 182 -4.59 2.88 17.07
C LYS A 182 -4.57 2.86 15.53
N ILE A 183 -4.26 4.02 14.98
CA ILE A 183 -3.87 4.18 13.58
C ILE A 183 -2.44 4.73 13.52
N LEU A 184 -1.59 4.08 12.74
CA LEU A 184 -0.17 4.37 12.62
C LEU A 184 0.10 4.92 11.22
N PHE A 185 0.88 5.99 11.12
CA PHE A 185 1.34 6.51 9.84
C PHE A 185 2.87 6.57 9.81
N SER A 186 3.44 6.07 8.70
CA SER A 186 4.84 6.34 8.37
C SER A 186 4.94 7.68 7.63
N HIS A 187 5.84 8.55 8.08
CA HIS A 187 6.14 9.83 7.42
C HIS A 187 7.61 9.89 7.05
N SER A 188 7.89 10.21 5.79
CA SER A 188 9.26 10.28 5.29
C SER A 188 9.38 11.27 4.14
N TYR A 189 10.46 12.06 4.14
CA TYR A 189 10.82 12.91 3.01
C TYR A 189 12.32 13.24 2.98
N GLY A 190 12.93 13.02 1.83
CA GLY A 190 14.30 13.42 1.54
C GLY A 190 15.36 12.68 2.36
N ILE A 191 16.27 13.43 2.99
CA ILE A 191 17.39 12.91 3.80
C ILE A 191 17.13 13.02 5.31
N PHE A 192 15.96 13.52 5.70
CA PHE A 192 15.62 13.68 7.10
C PHE A 192 15.17 12.35 7.70
N PRO A 193 15.37 12.16 9.01
CA PRO A 193 14.81 11.00 9.70
C PRO A 193 13.30 10.91 9.50
N SER A 194 12.83 9.71 9.27
CA SER A 194 11.42 9.39 9.19
C SER A 194 10.78 9.35 10.56
N THR A 195 9.46 9.40 10.61
CA THR A 195 8.69 9.24 11.84
C THR A 195 7.57 8.24 11.67
N LEU A 196 7.31 7.47 12.70
CA LEU A 196 6.08 6.71 12.88
C LEU A 196 5.20 7.49 13.85
N GLN A 197 4.08 8.01 13.36
CA GLN A 197 3.10 8.72 14.19
C GLN A 197 1.96 7.77 14.56
N VAL A 198 1.52 7.84 15.81
CA VAL A 198 0.48 7.00 16.38
C VAL A 198 -0.67 7.88 16.83
N PHE A 199 -1.86 7.58 16.34
CA PHE A 199 -3.10 8.26 16.70
C PHE A 199 -4.08 7.26 17.31
N LYS A 200 -5.01 7.75 18.09
CA LYS A 200 -6.17 6.97 18.46
C LYS A 200 -7.08 6.76 17.24
N ASN A 201 -7.47 5.53 16.96
CA ASN A 201 -8.43 5.27 15.90
C ASN A 201 -9.85 5.63 16.35
N ASN A 202 -10.28 6.83 16.02
CA ASN A 202 -11.60 7.35 16.32
C ASN A 202 -12.28 7.79 15.02
N SER A 203 -13.34 7.12 14.64
CA SER A 203 -14.08 7.41 13.39
C SER A 203 -14.68 8.81 13.31
N PHE A 204 -14.92 9.46 14.46
CA PHE A 204 -15.38 10.85 14.51
C PHE A 204 -14.26 11.87 14.31
N GLN A 205 -13.00 11.49 14.48
CA GLN A 205 -11.85 12.35 14.25
C GLN A 205 -11.49 12.34 12.76
N LYS A 206 -11.97 13.36 12.04
CA LYS A 206 -11.73 13.49 10.59
C LYS A 206 -10.44 14.23 10.23
N LEU A 207 -9.75 14.80 11.21
CA LEU A 207 -8.48 15.52 11.05
C LEU A 207 -7.43 14.90 11.96
N LEU A 208 -6.40 14.31 11.34
CA LEU A 208 -5.26 13.69 12.01
C LEU A 208 -4.03 14.58 11.81
N GLU A 209 -3.87 15.56 12.70
CA GLU A 209 -2.75 16.50 12.68
C GLU A 209 -1.63 16.02 13.58
N LYS A 210 -0.41 16.43 13.29
CA LYS A 210 0.78 16.07 14.05
C LYS A 210 0.63 16.33 15.56
N ASP A 211 -0.04 17.40 15.92
CA ASP A 211 -0.25 17.79 17.33
C ASP A 211 -1.31 16.93 18.03
N THR A 212 -2.09 16.15 17.28
CA THR A 212 -3.07 15.20 17.82
C THR A 212 -2.53 13.77 17.94
N ALA A 213 -1.29 13.54 17.50
CA ALA A 213 -0.63 12.26 17.66
C ALA A 213 -0.37 11.95 19.15
N GLU A 214 -0.72 10.74 19.58
CA GLU A 214 -0.43 10.28 20.95
C GLU A 214 1.06 10.03 21.17
N SER A 215 1.76 9.61 20.12
CA SER A 215 3.21 9.45 20.13
C SER A 215 3.82 9.59 18.74
N SER A 216 5.11 9.88 18.70
CA SER A 216 5.89 9.97 17.48
C SER A 216 7.26 9.31 17.71
N ILE A 217 7.56 8.29 16.93
CA ILE A 217 8.78 7.47 17.03
C ILE A 217 9.69 7.82 15.86
N ARG A 218 10.94 8.16 16.15
CA ARG A 218 11.93 8.47 15.12
C ARG A 218 12.56 7.20 14.54
N LEU A 219 12.61 7.12 13.21
CA LEU A 219 13.16 6.01 12.44
C LEU A 219 14.20 6.52 11.43
N PRO A 220 15.04 5.65 10.86
CA PRO A 220 15.91 6.01 9.73
C PRO A 220 15.15 6.66 8.58
N GLU A 221 15.85 7.43 7.77
CA GLU A 221 15.28 8.09 6.59
C GLU A 221 14.77 7.11 5.54
N LYS A 222 13.88 7.60 4.65
CA LYS A 222 13.31 6.86 3.50
C LYS A 222 12.52 5.62 3.93
N LEU A 223 11.75 5.79 5.00
CA LEU A 223 10.70 4.86 5.41
C LEU A 223 9.56 4.93 4.39
N GLU A 224 9.14 3.79 3.94
CA GLU A 224 8.01 3.59 3.03
C GLU A 224 6.83 2.94 3.78
N GLN A 225 6.20 1.96 3.19
CA GLN A 225 5.04 1.32 3.79
C GLN A 225 5.38 0.58 5.08
N ILE A 226 4.42 0.60 5.99
CA ILE A 226 4.34 -0.20 7.22
C ILE A 226 3.17 -1.18 7.11
N TYR A 227 3.29 -2.33 7.74
CA TYR A 227 2.24 -3.34 7.77
C TYR A 227 2.15 -4.00 9.15
N VAL A 228 0.96 -4.16 9.67
CA VAL A 228 0.72 -4.84 10.95
C VAL A 228 0.20 -6.26 10.69
N ASP A 229 0.86 -7.26 11.30
CA ASP A 229 0.43 -8.65 11.33
C ASP A 229 0.44 -9.14 12.77
N GLY A 230 -0.74 -9.29 13.35
CA GLY A 230 -0.88 -9.56 14.78
C GLY A 230 -0.30 -8.44 15.65
N ASP A 231 0.70 -8.77 16.46
CA ASP A 231 1.43 -7.81 17.30
C ASP A 231 2.73 -7.32 16.67
N ASP A 232 3.04 -7.72 15.46
CA ASP A 232 4.25 -7.39 14.75
C ASP A 232 4.02 -6.23 13.74
N LEU A 233 4.87 -5.22 13.78
CA LEU A 233 4.96 -4.17 12.77
C LEU A 233 6.12 -4.47 11.82
N TYR A 234 5.79 -4.69 10.57
CA TYR A 234 6.77 -4.79 9.49
C TYR A 234 7.00 -3.41 8.89
N VAL A 235 8.26 -3.05 8.66
CA VAL A 235 8.69 -1.70 8.25
C VAL A 235 9.61 -1.80 7.05
N LEU A 236 9.22 -1.17 5.95
CA LEU A 236 9.97 -1.17 4.68
C LEU A 236 10.67 0.17 4.47
N PHE A 237 11.90 0.12 3.93
CA PHE A 237 12.68 1.28 3.55
C PHE A 237 13.18 1.18 2.11
N GLU A 238 13.33 2.32 1.45
CA GLU A 238 13.96 2.40 0.12
C GLU A 238 15.43 2.89 0.15
N SER A 239 15.96 3.19 1.34
CA SER A 239 17.28 3.84 1.50
C SER A 239 18.47 3.04 0.95
N ALA A 240 18.37 1.71 0.86
CA ALA A 240 19.39 0.85 0.25
C ALA A 240 19.22 0.65 -1.26
N ALA A 241 18.09 1.09 -1.86
CA ALA A 241 17.88 1.00 -3.30
C ALA A 241 18.96 1.77 -4.07
N TYR A 242 19.32 1.29 -5.25
CA TYR A 242 20.39 1.88 -6.06
C TYR A 242 20.23 3.40 -6.27
N SER A 243 19.00 3.85 -6.49
CA SER A 243 18.67 5.26 -6.74
C SER A 243 18.88 6.17 -5.52
N TYR A 244 18.86 5.62 -4.31
CA TYR A 244 18.87 6.40 -3.07
C TYR A 244 20.07 6.12 -2.16
N ARG A 245 20.74 4.99 -2.31
CA ARG A 245 21.82 4.55 -1.42
C ARG A 245 23.00 5.52 -1.31
N ALA A 246 23.25 6.30 -2.36
CA ALA A 246 24.32 7.30 -2.35
C ALA A 246 24.01 8.51 -1.47
N SER A 247 22.72 8.86 -1.32
CA SER A 247 22.24 10.00 -0.53
C SER A 247 21.73 9.61 0.86
N SER A 248 21.73 8.31 1.20
CA SER A 248 21.24 7.81 2.50
C SER A 248 22.38 7.62 3.48
N LEU A 249 22.16 8.06 4.73
CA LEU A 249 23.08 7.84 5.85
C LEU A 249 22.97 6.41 6.35
N VAL A 250 21.74 5.92 6.53
CA VAL A 250 21.44 4.55 6.94
C VAL A 250 20.88 3.78 5.74
N LYS A 251 21.62 2.80 5.25
CA LYS A 251 21.23 1.96 4.11
C LYS A 251 20.50 0.72 4.62
N MET A 252 19.19 0.84 4.75
CA MET A 252 18.34 -0.24 5.24
C MET A 252 17.99 -1.18 4.07
N ASP A 253 18.63 -2.35 4.02
CA ASP A 253 18.51 -3.37 2.97
C ASP A 253 17.59 -4.54 3.33
N ARG A 254 16.79 -4.37 4.37
CA ARG A 254 15.91 -5.41 4.94
C ARG A 254 14.62 -4.84 5.48
N ILE A 255 13.60 -5.67 5.57
CA ILE A 255 12.37 -5.37 6.29
C ILE A 255 12.66 -5.52 7.78
N LEU A 256 12.31 -4.51 8.59
CA LEU A 256 12.36 -4.61 10.03
C LEU A 256 11.05 -5.20 10.54
N LYS A 257 11.15 -6.01 11.58
CA LYS A 257 10.02 -6.54 12.34
C LYS A 257 10.14 -6.04 13.78
N LEU A 258 9.14 -5.29 14.24
CA LEU A 258 9.09 -4.63 15.55
C LEU A 258 7.89 -5.16 16.34
N ASP A 259 8.09 -5.50 17.61
CA ASP A 259 7.01 -5.91 18.51
C ASP A 259 6.24 -4.69 19.03
N LEU A 260 5.01 -4.52 18.57
CA LEU A 260 4.12 -3.41 18.95
C LEU A 260 3.78 -3.37 20.43
N LYS A 261 3.75 -4.52 21.12
CA LYS A 261 3.51 -4.55 22.58
C LYS A 261 4.63 -3.87 23.36
N THR A 262 5.84 -3.84 22.83
CA THR A 262 6.99 -3.25 23.51
C THR A 262 6.94 -1.73 23.50
N PHE A 263 6.42 -1.09 22.48
CA PHE A 263 6.44 0.37 22.36
C PHE A 263 5.06 1.03 22.20
N LEU A 264 4.00 0.22 22.07
CA LEU A 264 2.60 0.68 22.12
C LEU A 264 1.84 -0.16 23.17
N PRO A 265 2.08 0.05 24.45
CA PRO A 265 1.44 -0.72 25.52
C PRO A 265 -0.07 -0.46 25.63
#